data_85f82071c381c6eb06a8170a851218d6
#
_entry.id   85f82071c381c6eb06a8170a851218d6
#
_cell.length_a   1.000
_cell.length_b   1.000
_cell.length_c   1.000
_cell.angle_alpha   90.00
_cell.angle_beta   90.00
_cell.angle_gamma   90.00
#
_symmetry.space_group_name_H-M   'P 1'
#
loop_
_entity.id
_entity.type
_entity.pdbx_description
1 polymer ?
#
loop_
_entity_poly.entity_id
_entity_poly.type
_entity_poly.pdbx_seq_one_letter_code
_entity_poly.pdbx_strand_id
1 'polypeptide(L)'
;MNIRSNLAEVITAVAVCQVDDLAQGTGVCALVNGQQVAVFRLRDGDIVAISNHDPFSDANVISRGLTGSLKGRRVVASPLYKHHFDLSTGECLEDSSVTIPTYVVRTEGESIEIAC
;
A
#
# COMPACT_ATOMS: atom_id res chain seq x y z
N MET A 1 -9.81 -26.27 -16.59
CA MET A 1 -9.97 -25.54 -16.34
C MET A 1 -9.97 -25.26 -15.69
N ASN A 2 -9.84 -25.39 -15.61
CA ASN A 2 -9.87 -24.65 -15.12
C ASN A 2 -10.26 -24.37 -14.33
N ILE A 3 -10.23 -24.77 -14.01
CA ILE A 3 -10.71 -24.25 -13.45
C ILE A 3 -10.57 -24.01 -12.65
N ARG A 4 -10.35 -24.16 -12.62
CA ARG A 4 -10.20 -23.50 -12.11
C ARG A 4 -10.26 -22.89 -11.67
N SER A 5 -10.24 -23.16 -11.77
CA SER A 5 -10.30 -22.31 -11.63
C SER A 5 -10.53 -21.82 -11.22
N ASN A 6 -10.54 -21.99 -11.44
CA ASN A 6 -10.95 -21.23 -11.25
C ASN A 6 -11.04 -20.63 -10.54
N LEU A 7 -10.77 -20.77 -9.92
CA LEU A 7 -10.85 -19.96 -9.05
C LEU A 7 -9.81 -19.09 -8.75
N ALA A 8 -8.76 -19.46 -8.59
CA ALA A 8 -7.64 -18.60 -8.47
C ALA A 8 -7.72 -17.52 -9.44
N GLU A 9 -8.42 -17.84 -10.37
CA GLU A 9 -8.58 -16.94 -11.41
C GLU A 9 -9.40 -15.79 -11.03
N VAL A 10 -10.04 -15.85 -9.92
CA VAL A 10 -10.81 -14.71 -9.49
C VAL A 10 -9.94 -13.64 -8.88
N ILE A 11 -8.72 -13.97 -8.49
CA ILE A 11 -7.82 -12.97 -7.97
C ILE A 11 -6.97 -12.46 -9.12
N THR A 12 -7.19 -11.21 -9.45
CA THR A 12 -6.48 -10.57 -10.53
C THR A 12 -5.39 -9.68 -9.96
N ALA A 13 -4.19 -9.84 -10.45
CA ALA A 13 -3.08 -8.98 -10.07
C ALA A 13 -2.88 -7.94 -11.14
N VAL A 14 -2.76 -6.68 -10.74
CA VAL A 14 -2.57 -5.57 -11.66
C VAL A 14 -1.13 -5.08 -11.53
N ALA A 15 -0.39 -5.12 -12.64
CA ALA A 15 0.97 -4.61 -12.66
C ALA A 15 0.94 -3.09 -12.59
N VAL A 16 1.68 -2.50 -11.66
CA VAL A 16 1.62 -1.07 -11.41
C VAL A 16 2.92 -0.35 -11.73
N CYS A 17 4.07 -0.99 -11.51
CA CYS A 17 5.37 -0.40 -11.81
C CYS A 17 6.45 -1.46 -11.71
N GLN A 18 7.68 -1.06 -11.99
CA GLN A 18 8.85 -1.92 -11.81
C GLN A 18 9.46 -1.63 -10.43
N VAL A 19 10.16 -2.61 -9.87
CA VAL A 19 10.84 -2.42 -8.58
C VAL A 19 11.78 -1.22 -8.65
N ASP A 20 12.52 -1.07 -9.75
CA ASP A 20 13.48 0.01 -9.88
C ASP A 20 12.84 1.39 -10.05
N ASP A 21 11.54 1.45 -10.29
CA ASP A 21 10.82 2.72 -10.35
C ASP A 21 10.57 3.30 -8.96
N LEU A 22 10.78 2.50 -7.92
CA LEU A 22 10.54 2.93 -6.54
C LEU A 22 11.87 3.11 -5.81
N ALA A 23 12.17 4.33 -5.40
CA ALA A 23 13.29 4.57 -4.50
C ALA A 23 12.90 4.11 -3.09
N GLN A 24 13.88 3.57 -2.35
CA GLN A 24 13.62 3.14 -0.97
C GLN A 24 13.17 4.31 -0.12
N GLY A 25 12.16 4.08 0.69
CA GLY A 25 11.61 5.09 1.59
C GLY A 25 10.63 6.04 0.94
N THR A 26 10.32 5.84 -0.35
CA THR A 26 9.37 6.70 -1.05
C THR A 26 8.17 5.92 -1.52
N GLY A 27 7.08 6.63 -1.82
CA GLY A 27 5.85 6.04 -2.29
C GLY A 27 5.42 6.60 -3.63
N VAL A 28 4.64 5.82 -4.34
CA VAL A 28 3.98 6.27 -5.56
C VAL A 28 2.50 5.92 -5.45
N CYS A 29 1.70 6.66 -6.20
CA CYS A 29 0.27 6.38 -6.26
C CYS A 29 -0.02 5.60 -7.53
N ALA A 30 -0.72 4.47 -7.38
CA ALA A 30 -1.16 3.66 -8.49
C ALA A 30 -2.69 3.61 -8.51
N LEU A 31 -3.26 3.52 -9.70
CA LEU A 31 -4.70 3.37 -9.84
C LEU A 31 -4.99 1.90 -10.12
N VAL A 32 -5.70 1.25 -9.22
CA VAL A 32 -5.99 -0.19 -9.29
C VAL A 32 -7.49 -0.35 -9.18
N ASN A 33 -8.14 -0.78 -10.26
CA ASN A 33 -9.59 -0.97 -10.29
C ASN A 33 -10.36 0.25 -9.78
N GLY A 34 -9.93 1.44 -10.19
CA GLY A 34 -10.59 2.67 -9.80
C GLY A 34 -10.22 3.18 -8.41
N GLN A 35 -9.37 2.45 -7.67
CA GLN A 35 -8.94 2.84 -6.34
C GLN A 35 -7.52 3.39 -6.40
N GLN A 36 -7.27 4.47 -5.66
CA GLN A 36 -5.91 4.97 -5.54
C GLN A 36 -5.18 4.23 -4.44
N VAL A 37 -4.05 3.64 -4.79
CA VAL A 37 -3.26 2.81 -3.89
C VAL A 37 -1.86 3.42 -3.76
N ALA A 38 -1.41 3.60 -2.53
CA ALA A 38 -0.06 4.06 -2.24
C ALA A 38 0.85 2.84 -2.14
N VAL A 39 1.91 2.82 -2.94
CA VAL A 39 2.86 1.71 -2.98
C VAL A 39 4.19 2.23 -2.49
N PHE A 40 4.78 1.56 -1.50
CA PHE A 40 6.04 1.98 -0.89
C PHE A 40 7.07 0.87 -0.98
N ARG A 41 8.32 1.27 -1.24
CA ARG A 41 9.46 0.36 -1.11
C ARG A 41 10.17 0.75 0.19
N LEU A 42 10.09 -0.14 1.17
CA LEU A 42 10.63 0.16 2.51
C LEU A 42 12.14 -0.04 2.53
N ARG A 43 12.78 0.51 3.55
CA ARG A 43 14.24 0.44 3.66
C ARG A 43 14.74 -0.99 3.86
N ASP A 44 13.89 -1.86 4.42
CA ASP A 44 14.24 -3.27 4.58
C ASP A 44 14.07 -4.07 3.29
N GLY A 45 13.60 -3.43 2.23
CA GLY A 45 13.43 -4.07 0.93
C GLY A 45 12.02 -4.54 0.64
N ASP A 46 11.15 -4.57 1.63
CA ASP A 46 9.76 -4.97 1.42
C ASP A 46 8.99 -3.92 0.63
N ILE A 47 8.03 -4.39 -0.15
CA ILE A 47 7.13 -3.53 -0.90
C ILE A 47 5.75 -3.74 -0.33
N VAL A 48 5.09 -2.65 0.05
CA VAL A 48 3.78 -2.69 0.68
C VAL A 48 2.83 -1.74 -0.04
N ALA A 49 1.55 -2.00 0.07
CA ALA A 49 0.53 -1.18 -0.58
C ALA A 49 -0.64 -0.94 0.37
N ILE A 50 -1.10 0.29 0.42
CA ILE A 50 -2.16 0.72 1.32
C ILE A 50 -2.98 1.77 0.59
N SER A 51 -4.22 1.99 1.03
CA SER A 51 -5.07 3.01 0.42
C SER A 51 -4.35 4.37 0.42
N ASN A 52 -4.47 5.10 -0.68
CA ASN A 52 -3.90 6.44 -0.77
C ASN A 52 -4.77 7.49 -0.09
N HIS A 53 -5.97 7.10 0.35
CA HIS A 53 -6.93 8.03 0.93
C HIS A 53 -6.71 8.17 2.43
N ASP A 54 -6.50 9.40 2.89
CA ASP A 54 -6.40 9.75 4.31
C ASP A 54 -7.80 10.13 4.79
N PRO A 55 -8.44 9.32 5.65
CA PRO A 55 -9.81 9.60 6.07
C PRO A 55 -9.93 10.82 6.98
N PHE A 56 -8.86 11.25 7.62
CA PHE A 56 -8.91 12.42 8.50
C PHE A 56 -8.91 13.73 7.71
N SER A 57 -8.17 13.76 6.61
CA SER A 57 -8.11 14.96 5.77
C SER A 57 -9.02 14.86 4.54
N ASP A 58 -9.56 13.67 4.28
CA ASP A 58 -10.36 13.37 3.10
C ASP A 58 -9.61 13.73 1.82
N ALA A 59 -8.32 13.38 1.80
CA ALA A 59 -7.46 13.68 0.67
C ALA A 59 -6.62 12.44 0.30
N ASN A 60 -6.28 12.32 -0.97
CA ASN A 60 -5.51 11.19 -1.49
C ASN A 60 -4.02 11.54 -1.45
N VAL A 61 -3.43 11.45 -0.25
CA VAL A 61 -2.08 11.95 0.00
C VAL A 61 -1.14 10.96 0.69
N ILE A 62 -1.60 9.75 0.99
CA ILE A 62 -0.80 8.80 1.77
C ILE A 62 0.52 8.48 1.05
N SER A 63 0.52 8.41 -0.28
CA SER A 63 1.75 8.11 -1.03
C SER A 63 2.83 9.18 -0.86
N ARG A 64 2.46 10.36 -0.39
CA ARG A 64 3.41 11.45 -0.11
C ARG A 64 3.88 11.45 1.34
N GLY A 65 3.41 10.50 2.14
CA GLY A 65 3.77 10.41 3.54
C GLY A 65 5.17 9.86 3.74
N LEU A 66 5.64 9.97 4.98
CA LEU A 66 6.95 9.47 5.38
C LEU A 66 6.79 8.10 6.01
N THR A 67 7.52 7.12 5.51
CA THR A 67 7.54 5.80 6.12
C THR A 67 8.56 5.75 7.24
N GLY A 68 8.32 4.90 8.22
CA GLY A 68 9.23 4.73 9.34
C GLY A 68 8.73 3.66 10.28
N SER A 69 9.29 3.69 11.48
CA SER A 69 8.93 2.76 12.55
C SER A 69 8.43 3.54 13.73
N LEU A 70 7.34 3.10 14.33
CA LEU A 70 6.80 3.72 15.53
C LEU A 70 6.22 2.61 16.40
N LYS A 71 6.67 2.55 17.64
CA LYS A 71 6.19 1.54 18.61
C LYS A 71 6.38 0.10 18.09
N GLY A 72 7.48 -0.13 17.38
CA GLY A 72 7.78 -1.45 16.84
C GLY A 72 6.98 -1.83 15.60
N ARG A 73 6.26 -0.89 15.02
CA ARG A 73 5.42 -1.13 13.84
C ARG A 73 5.92 -0.30 12.67
N ARG A 74 5.84 -0.88 11.47
CA ARG A 74 6.18 -0.14 10.25
C ARG A 74 4.98 0.72 9.89
N VAL A 75 5.20 2.01 9.72
CA VAL A 75 4.10 2.97 9.54
C VAL A 75 4.39 3.94 8.42
N VAL A 76 3.32 4.59 7.94
CA VAL A 76 3.42 5.78 7.12
C VAL A 76 2.71 6.90 7.85
N ALA A 77 3.33 8.08 7.91
CA ALA A 77 2.72 9.26 8.50
C ALA A 77 2.09 10.08 7.39
N SER A 78 0.80 10.36 7.51
CA SER A 78 0.11 11.22 6.56
C SER A 78 0.72 12.62 6.58
N PRO A 79 0.95 13.25 5.43
CA PRO A 79 1.58 14.57 5.41
C PRO A 79 0.70 15.69 5.93
N LEU A 80 -0.62 15.51 6.01
CA LEU A 80 -1.52 16.58 6.41
C LEU A 80 -1.71 16.66 7.91
N TYR A 81 -2.25 15.63 8.56
CA TYR A 81 -2.48 15.67 10.00
C TYR A 81 -1.55 14.77 10.78
N LYS A 82 -0.57 14.19 10.10
CA LYS A 82 0.48 13.38 10.73
C LYS A 82 -0.01 12.13 11.45
N HIS A 83 -1.21 11.65 11.15
CA HIS A 83 -1.65 10.36 11.67
C HIS A 83 -0.79 9.25 11.09
N HIS A 84 -0.49 8.24 11.91
CA HIS A 84 0.35 7.12 11.50
C HIS A 84 -0.53 5.92 11.23
N PHE A 85 -0.32 5.29 10.08
CA PHE A 85 -1.04 4.07 9.69
C PHE A 85 -0.09 2.91 9.61
N ASP A 86 -0.46 1.79 10.22
CA ASP A 86 0.33 0.56 10.16
C ASP A 86 0.30 0.03 8.73
N LEU A 87 1.48 -0.21 8.17
CA LEU A 87 1.58 -0.64 6.77
C LEU A 87 1.16 -2.10 6.57
N SER A 88 1.05 -2.88 7.64
CA SER A 88 0.62 -4.27 7.56
C SER A 88 -0.89 -4.42 7.76
N THR A 89 -1.48 -3.62 8.63
CA THR A 89 -2.89 -3.76 9.00
C THR A 89 -3.77 -2.61 8.54
N GLY A 90 -3.19 -1.44 8.28
CA GLY A 90 -3.94 -0.23 7.95
C GLY A 90 -4.46 0.51 9.17
N GLU A 91 -4.23 0.00 10.36
CA GLU A 91 -4.75 0.62 11.58
C GLU A 91 -4.06 1.93 11.87
N CYS A 92 -4.84 2.95 12.23
CA CYS A 92 -4.29 4.22 12.69
C CYS A 92 -3.81 4.07 14.13
N LEU A 93 -2.53 4.43 14.39
CA LEU A 93 -1.96 4.25 15.71
C LEU A 93 -2.55 5.23 16.75
N GLU A 94 -3.00 6.39 16.30
CA GLU A 94 -3.59 7.40 17.18
C GLU A 94 -5.08 7.20 17.40
N ASP A 95 -5.72 6.38 16.56
CA ASP A 95 -7.16 6.13 16.67
C ASP A 95 -7.47 4.74 16.14
N SER A 96 -7.47 3.75 17.03
CA SER A 96 -7.64 2.35 16.63
C SER A 96 -9.01 2.03 16.05
N SER A 97 -9.95 2.97 16.12
CA SER A 97 -11.25 2.77 15.46
C SER A 97 -11.18 3.05 13.96
N VAL A 98 -10.06 3.60 13.48
CA VAL A 98 -9.88 3.94 12.08
C VAL A 98 -8.87 2.99 11.45
N THR A 99 -9.27 2.34 10.37
CA THR A 99 -8.41 1.43 9.61
C THR A 99 -8.64 1.71 8.14
N ILE A 100 -7.55 1.81 7.37
CA ILE A 100 -7.65 1.99 5.93
C ILE A 100 -7.24 0.68 5.24
N PRO A 101 -7.76 0.42 4.03
CA PRO A 101 -7.46 -0.83 3.33
C PRO A 101 -5.98 -1.02 3.03
N THR A 102 -5.52 -2.25 3.16
CA THR A 102 -4.20 -2.67 2.70
C THR A 102 -4.38 -3.65 1.54
N TYR A 103 -3.34 -3.79 0.74
CA TYR A 103 -3.40 -4.62 -0.46
C TYR A 103 -2.23 -5.59 -0.47
N VAL A 104 -2.45 -6.77 -1.01
CA VAL A 104 -1.40 -7.77 -1.16
C VAL A 104 -0.54 -7.38 -2.35
N VAL A 105 0.78 -7.35 -2.13
CA VAL A 105 1.74 -7.04 -3.17
C VAL A 105 2.46 -8.33 -3.55
N ARG A 106 2.67 -8.51 -4.83
CA ARG A 106 3.49 -9.61 -5.29
C ARG A 106 4.43 -9.09 -6.37
N THR A 107 5.60 -9.69 -6.46
CA THR A 107 6.57 -9.35 -7.50
C THR A 107 6.69 -10.51 -8.46
N GLU A 108 6.72 -10.19 -9.75
CA GLU A 108 6.93 -11.14 -10.80
C GLU A 108 8.14 -10.64 -11.58
N GLY A 109 9.32 -11.25 -11.35
CA GLY A 109 10.57 -10.68 -11.86
C GLY A 109 10.77 -9.29 -11.27
N GLU A 110 10.87 -8.28 -12.12
CA GLU A 110 11.02 -6.89 -11.71
C GLU A 110 9.69 -6.15 -11.63
N SER A 111 8.59 -6.80 -11.96
CA SER A 111 7.28 -6.16 -11.99
C SER A 111 6.60 -6.24 -10.62
N ILE A 112 6.06 -5.11 -10.16
CA ILE A 112 5.27 -5.05 -8.92
C ILE A 112 3.80 -5.15 -9.30
N GLU A 113 3.10 -6.08 -8.68
CA GLU A 113 1.68 -6.32 -8.93
C GLU A 113 0.89 -6.19 -7.64
N ILE A 114 -0.29 -5.61 -7.75
CA ILE A 114 -1.22 -5.47 -6.63
C ILE A 114 -2.36 -6.45 -6.89
N ALA A 115 -2.61 -7.32 -5.91
CA ALA A 115 -3.73 -8.23 -5.98
C ALA A 115 -5.01 -7.47 -5.59
N CYS A 116 -6.05 -7.66 -6.36
CA CYS A 116 -7.31 -6.93 -6.14
C CYS A 116 -8.54 -7.83 -6.22
#